data_89b99e879452ccea1fb7f582788ae1cc
#
_entry.id   89b99e879452ccea1fb7f582788ae1cc
#
_cell.length_a   1.000
_cell.length_b   1.000
_cell.length_c   1.000
_cell.angle_alpha   90.00
_cell.angle_beta   90.00
_cell.angle_gamma   90.00
#
_symmetry.space_group_name_H-M   'P 1'
#
loop_
_entity.id
_entity.type
_entity.pdbx_description
1 polymer ?
#
loop_
_entity_poly.entity_id
_entity_poly.type
_entity_poly.pdbx_seq_one_letter_code
_entity_poly.pdbx_strand_id
1 'polypeptide(L)'
;MRQKHAALYEAHAYCIGVLNIVTGAYRVEDPEVLTVNGEAPLKQLFLQHNTFEMETLLAELIGKVCAYVRENQQSPTAQLTAQMLDYLQQNFWDVDLTLTSVADHFCLTPSYLSSFFKSNTGETFLNYLTHLRMEKAKELMRTTNESIRDISEKVGYASANTFTRAFKNTEHITPSQYRESSQGNGE
;
A
#
# COMPACT_ATOMS: atom_id res chain seq x y z
N MET A 1 -31.16 -40.61 21.60
CA MET A 1 -29.78 -40.58 21.05
C MET A 1 -29.68 -39.94 19.65
N ARG A 2 -30.51 -40.30 18.67
CA ARG A 2 -30.44 -39.73 17.30
C ARG A 2 -30.53 -38.18 17.20
N GLN A 3 -31.36 -37.54 17.99
CA GLN A 3 -31.51 -36.08 17.98
C GLN A 3 -30.25 -35.31 18.47
N LYS A 4 -29.55 -35.84 19.49
CA LYS A 4 -28.30 -35.23 19.99
C LYS A 4 -27.16 -35.30 18.95
N HIS A 5 -27.07 -36.39 18.19
CA HIS A 5 -26.07 -36.52 17.13
C HIS A 5 -26.35 -35.60 15.93
N ALA A 6 -27.63 -35.40 15.59
CA ALA A 6 -28.01 -34.47 14.52
C ALA A 6 -27.65 -33.03 14.90
N ALA A 7 -27.97 -32.57 16.11
CA ALA A 7 -27.64 -31.22 16.57
C ALA A 7 -26.11 -30.99 16.64
N LEU A 8 -25.32 -31.97 17.03
CA LEU A 8 -23.87 -31.87 17.07
C LEU A 8 -23.28 -31.76 15.64
N TYR A 9 -23.80 -32.53 14.69
CA TYR A 9 -23.38 -32.47 13.31
C TYR A 9 -23.71 -31.13 12.65
N GLU A 10 -24.90 -30.57 12.92
CA GLU A 10 -25.29 -29.24 12.45
C GLU A 10 -24.40 -28.16 13.05
N ALA A 11 -24.03 -28.24 14.32
CA ALA A 11 -23.11 -27.33 14.97
C ALA A 11 -21.71 -27.41 14.36
N HIS A 12 -21.17 -28.59 14.05
CA HIS A 12 -19.90 -28.72 13.32
C HIS A 12 -19.93 -28.03 11.94
N ALA A 13 -20.99 -28.31 11.16
CA ALA A 13 -21.15 -27.72 9.84
C ALA A 13 -21.21 -26.17 9.88
N TYR A 14 -21.92 -25.65 10.90
CA TYR A 14 -22.00 -24.21 11.14
C TYR A 14 -20.65 -23.63 11.50
N CYS A 15 -19.91 -24.17 12.44
CA CYS A 15 -18.57 -23.68 12.82
C CYS A 15 -17.59 -23.71 11.67
N ILE A 16 -17.59 -24.76 10.85
CA ILE A 16 -16.76 -24.86 9.64
C ILE A 16 -17.14 -23.79 8.63
N GLY A 17 -18.44 -23.57 8.42
CA GLY A 17 -18.96 -22.52 7.53
C GLY A 17 -18.49 -21.13 7.94
N VAL A 18 -18.64 -20.79 9.23
CA VAL A 18 -18.19 -19.50 9.78
C VAL A 18 -16.68 -19.34 9.63
N LEU A 19 -15.89 -20.36 9.96
CA LEU A 19 -14.43 -20.31 9.85
C LEU A 19 -14.00 -20.07 8.39
N ASN A 20 -14.58 -20.78 7.43
CA ASN A 20 -14.27 -20.63 6.02
C ASN A 20 -14.64 -19.23 5.50
N ILE A 21 -15.78 -18.68 5.91
CA ILE A 21 -16.18 -17.31 5.54
C ILE A 21 -15.17 -16.29 6.09
N VAL A 22 -14.82 -16.40 7.37
CA VAL A 22 -13.91 -15.46 8.01
C VAL A 22 -12.50 -15.52 7.40
N THR A 23 -11.94 -16.72 7.24
CA THR A 23 -10.59 -16.89 6.66
C THR A 23 -10.55 -16.48 5.20
N GLY A 24 -11.58 -16.77 4.41
CA GLY A 24 -11.69 -16.36 3.02
C GLY A 24 -11.85 -14.85 2.86
N ALA A 25 -12.69 -14.21 3.69
CA ALA A 25 -12.91 -12.76 3.64
C ALA A 25 -11.64 -11.97 3.98
N TYR A 26 -10.81 -12.46 4.87
CA TYR A 26 -9.58 -11.80 5.31
C TYR A 26 -8.31 -12.35 4.67
N ARG A 27 -8.42 -13.30 3.72
CA ARG A 27 -7.29 -13.92 3.01
C ARG A 27 -6.17 -14.37 3.97
N VAL A 28 -6.54 -15.08 5.04
CA VAL A 28 -5.58 -15.63 6.00
C VAL A 28 -4.87 -16.80 5.33
N GLU A 29 -3.66 -16.58 4.85
CA GLU A 29 -2.84 -17.57 4.15
C GLU A 29 -1.87 -18.29 5.11
N ASP A 30 -1.63 -17.73 6.30
CA ASP A 30 -0.72 -18.29 7.29
C ASP A 30 -1.39 -19.44 8.05
N PRO A 31 -0.92 -20.69 7.88
CA PRO A 31 -1.48 -21.85 8.55
C PRO A 31 -1.35 -21.81 10.08
N GLU A 32 -0.31 -21.10 10.60
CA GLU A 32 -0.06 -21.05 12.05
C GLU A 32 -1.13 -20.24 12.79
N VAL A 33 -1.72 -19.24 12.13
CA VAL A 33 -2.79 -18.41 12.70
C VAL A 33 -4.02 -19.25 13.06
N LEU A 34 -4.27 -20.29 12.29
CA LEU A 34 -5.44 -21.16 12.44
C LEU A 34 -5.18 -22.40 13.30
N THR A 35 -3.93 -22.61 13.76
CA THR A 35 -3.65 -23.77 14.61
C THR A 35 -4.06 -23.54 16.07
N VAL A 36 -4.60 -24.57 16.69
CA VAL A 36 -4.85 -24.62 18.13
C VAL A 36 -4.05 -25.81 18.70
N ASN A 37 -3.16 -25.55 19.64
CA ASN A 37 -2.25 -26.56 20.19
C ASN A 37 -1.42 -27.30 19.12
N GLY A 38 -1.04 -26.62 18.03
CA GLY A 38 -0.26 -27.19 16.92
C GLY A 38 -1.04 -28.10 15.98
N GLU A 39 -2.37 -28.16 16.09
CA GLU A 39 -3.21 -28.97 15.22
C GLU A 39 -4.16 -28.13 14.37
N ALA A 40 -4.53 -28.66 13.20
CA ALA A 40 -5.46 -28.01 12.28
C ALA A 40 -6.85 -27.80 12.94
N PRO A 41 -7.49 -26.63 12.72
CA PRO A 41 -8.73 -26.26 13.40
C PRO A 41 -9.88 -27.20 13.09
N LEU A 42 -9.97 -27.73 11.89
CA LEU A 42 -10.98 -28.73 11.52
C LEU A 42 -10.86 -30.01 12.36
N LYS A 43 -9.62 -30.51 12.59
CA LYS A 43 -9.39 -31.68 13.43
C LYS A 43 -9.81 -31.42 14.86
N GLN A 44 -9.49 -30.26 15.41
CA GLN A 44 -9.86 -29.85 16.75
C GLN A 44 -11.39 -29.71 16.90
N LEU A 45 -12.08 -29.11 15.93
CA LEU A 45 -13.54 -29.02 15.92
C LEU A 45 -14.20 -30.40 15.95
N PHE A 46 -13.73 -31.36 15.15
CA PHE A 46 -14.28 -32.72 15.13
C PHE A 46 -14.04 -33.52 16.41
N LEU A 47 -13.05 -33.14 17.23
CA LEU A 47 -12.78 -33.78 18.51
C LEU A 47 -13.71 -33.28 19.64
N GLN A 48 -14.41 -32.18 19.44
CA GLN A 48 -15.34 -31.65 20.43
C GLN A 48 -16.63 -32.47 20.49
N HIS A 49 -17.08 -32.76 21.69
CA HIS A 49 -18.23 -33.62 21.93
C HIS A 49 -19.50 -32.88 22.38
N ASN A 50 -19.39 -31.56 22.57
CA ASN A 50 -20.52 -30.73 22.95
C ASN A 50 -20.41 -29.32 22.29
N THR A 51 -21.56 -28.66 22.19
CA THR A 51 -21.68 -27.34 21.53
C THR A 51 -20.93 -26.23 22.25
N PHE A 52 -20.83 -26.30 23.58
CA PHE A 52 -20.11 -25.29 24.36
C PHE A 52 -18.59 -25.29 24.07
N GLU A 53 -17.98 -26.48 24.00
CA GLU A 53 -16.56 -26.61 23.62
C GLU A 53 -16.31 -26.12 22.19
N MET A 54 -17.25 -26.39 21.28
CA MET A 54 -17.16 -25.92 19.89
C MET A 54 -17.26 -24.39 19.78
N GLU A 55 -18.19 -23.78 20.52
CA GLU A 55 -18.33 -22.33 20.58
C GLU A 55 -17.07 -21.66 21.15
N THR A 56 -16.51 -22.24 22.21
CA THR A 56 -15.28 -21.74 22.85
C THR A 56 -14.11 -21.81 21.87
N LEU A 57 -13.93 -22.92 21.17
CA LEU A 57 -12.89 -23.11 20.18
C LEU A 57 -13.06 -22.15 18.99
N LEU A 58 -14.29 -21.98 18.50
CA LEU A 58 -14.59 -21.05 17.42
C LEU A 58 -14.29 -19.59 17.83
N ALA A 59 -14.64 -19.20 19.04
CA ALA A 59 -14.33 -17.87 19.58
C ALA A 59 -12.81 -17.64 19.68
N GLU A 60 -12.04 -18.64 20.10
CA GLU A 60 -10.57 -18.57 20.13
C GLU A 60 -9.99 -18.39 18.72
N LEU A 61 -10.44 -19.19 17.75
CA LEU A 61 -9.99 -19.10 16.36
C LEU A 61 -10.33 -17.74 15.72
N ILE A 62 -11.54 -17.25 15.93
CA ILE A 62 -11.94 -15.91 15.46
C ILE A 62 -11.07 -14.83 16.12
N GLY A 63 -10.79 -14.95 17.42
CA GLY A 63 -9.89 -14.04 18.13
C GLY A 63 -8.49 -14.01 17.53
N LYS A 64 -7.91 -15.16 17.17
CA LYS A 64 -6.61 -15.24 16.49
C LYS A 64 -6.64 -14.62 15.11
N VAL A 65 -7.67 -14.86 14.31
CA VAL A 65 -7.85 -14.23 13.01
C VAL A 65 -7.95 -12.70 13.14
N CYS A 66 -8.74 -12.22 14.11
CA CYS A 66 -8.86 -10.78 14.37
C CYS A 66 -7.53 -10.14 14.79
N ALA A 67 -6.73 -10.83 15.61
CA ALA A 67 -5.40 -10.36 16.00
C ALA A 67 -4.46 -10.31 14.78
N TYR A 68 -4.40 -11.39 14.01
CA TYR A 68 -3.61 -11.47 12.78
C TYR A 68 -3.97 -10.36 11.79
N VAL A 69 -5.28 -10.16 11.56
CA VAL A 69 -5.78 -9.09 10.70
C VAL A 69 -5.33 -7.72 11.20
N ARG A 70 -5.41 -7.48 12.51
CA ARG A 70 -4.98 -6.20 13.11
C ARG A 70 -3.48 -5.96 12.96
N GLU A 71 -2.67 -7.01 13.08
CA GLU A 71 -1.21 -6.93 13.01
C GLU A 71 -0.68 -6.90 11.57
N ASN A 72 -1.33 -7.61 10.65
CA ASN A 72 -0.82 -7.81 9.29
C ASN A 72 -1.60 -7.07 8.20
N GLN A 73 -2.83 -6.63 8.45
CA GLN A 73 -3.49 -5.74 7.51
C GLN A 73 -3.04 -4.30 7.75
N GLN A 74 -2.20 -3.80 6.86
CA GLN A 74 -2.21 -2.37 6.57
C GLN A 74 -3.67 -1.99 6.26
N SER A 75 -4.18 -0.96 6.91
CA SER A 75 -5.56 -0.51 6.64
C SER A 75 -5.75 -0.37 5.12
N PRO A 76 -6.95 -0.60 4.55
CA PRO A 76 -7.20 -0.37 3.13
C PRO A 76 -6.71 1.00 2.66
N THR A 77 -6.76 1.98 3.54
CA THR A 77 -6.20 3.32 3.37
C THR A 77 -4.68 3.30 3.21
N ALA A 78 -3.96 2.55 4.06
CA ALA A 78 -2.50 2.44 3.98
C ALA A 78 -2.07 1.67 2.72
N GLN A 79 -2.79 0.62 2.33
CA GLN A 79 -2.55 -0.11 1.09
C GLN A 79 -2.74 0.78 -0.14
N LEU A 80 -3.85 1.50 -0.21
CA LEU A 80 -4.13 2.41 -1.31
C LEU A 80 -3.08 3.53 -1.38
N THR A 81 -2.66 4.07 -0.24
CA THR A 81 -1.58 5.07 -0.18
C THR A 81 -0.27 4.50 -0.72
N ALA A 82 0.13 3.30 -0.29
CA ALA A 82 1.34 2.64 -0.77
C ALA A 82 1.29 2.38 -2.29
N GLN A 83 0.17 1.91 -2.81
CA GLN A 83 -0.03 1.70 -4.25
C GLN A 83 0.06 3.01 -5.05
N MET A 84 -0.50 4.10 -4.53
CA MET A 84 -0.38 5.43 -5.17
C MET A 84 1.06 5.92 -5.20
N LEU A 85 1.78 5.79 -4.08
CA LEU A 85 3.17 6.22 -4.00
C LEU A 85 4.06 5.40 -4.93
N ASP A 86 3.87 4.08 -4.98
CA ASP A 86 4.59 3.19 -5.90
C ASP A 86 4.29 3.53 -7.37
N TYR A 87 3.03 3.75 -7.70
CA TYR A 87 2.62 4.18 -9.05
C TYR A 87 3.29 5.50 -9.46
N LEU A 88 3.35 6.47 -8.56
CA LEU A 88 4.02 7.76 -8.82
C LEU A 88 5.53 7.57 -9.01
N GLN A 89 6.19 6.72 -8.22
CA GLN A 89 7.61 6.42 -8.36
C GLN A 89 7.94 5.72 -9.68
N GLN A 90 7.02 4.90 -10.19
CA GLN A 90 7.20 4.19 -11.47
C GLN A 90 6.85 5.04 -12.70
N ASN A 91 6.10 6.14 -12.53
CA ASN A 91 5.58 6.92 -13.66
C ASN A 91 5.89 8.42 -13.59
N PHE A 92 6.69 8.90 -12.63
CA PHE A 92 6.96 10.35 -12.45
C PHE A 92 7.53 11.04 -13.68
N TRP A 93 8.19 10.30 -14.55
CA TRP A 93 8.79 10.77 -15.80
C TRP A 93 7.77 11.09 -16.90
N ASP A 94 6.54 10.61 -16.77
CA ASP A 94 5.48 10.87 -17.73
C ASP A 94 5.03 12.34 -17.61
N VAL A 95 5.13 13.11 -18.71
CA VAL A 95 4.73 14.51 -18.77
C VAL A 95 3.22 14.71 -18.56
N ASP A 96 2.41 13.69 -18.93
CA ASP A 96 0.96 13.71 -18.81
C ASP A 96 0.47 13.16 -17.45
N LEU A 97 1.39 12.83 -16.54
CA LEU A 97 1.02 12.41 -15.20
C LEU A 97 0.44 13.59 -14.41
N THR A 98 -0.86 13.60 -14.28
CA THR A 98 -1.65 14.64 -13.60
C THR A 98 -2.49 14.02 -12.47
N LEU A 99 -3.02 14.87 -11.57
CA LEU A 99 -3.97 14.43 -10.54
C LEU A 99 -5.17 13.69 -11.17
N THR A 100 -5.64 14.15 -12.34
CA THR A 100 -6.77 13.54 -13.04
C THR A 100 -6.40 12.19 -13.61
N SER A 101 -5.25 12.04 -14.30
CA SER A 101 -4.83 10.76 -14.86
C SER A 101 -4.59 9.70 -13.78
N VAL A 102 -4.06 10.11 -12.62
CA VAL A 102 -3.89 9.21 -11.47
C VAL A 102 -5.24 8.85 -10.85
N ALA A 103 -6.17 9.80 -10.73
CA ALA A 103 -7.53 9.52 -10.23
C ALA A 103 -8.25 8.52 -11.12
N ASP A 104 -8.16 8.68 -12.45
CA ASP A 104 -8.75 7.75 -13.42
C ASP A 104 -8.13 6.36 -13.30
N HIS A 105 -6.79 6.26 -13.14
CA HIS A 105 -6.09 4.99 -12.95
C HIS A 105 -6.60 4.21 -11.73
N PHE A 106 -6.86 4.90 -10.62
CA PHE A 106 -7.36 4.29 -9.39
C PHE A 106 -8.90 4.23 -9.31
N CYS A 107 -9.62 4.59 -10.37
CA CYS A 107 -11.09 4.68 -10.41
C CYS A 107 -11.68 5.59 -9.32
N LEU A 108 -11.01 6.72 -9.06
CA LEU A 108 -11.38 7.72 -8.06
C LEU A 108 -11.75 9.04 -8.72
N THR A 109 -12.45 9.91 -7.99
CA THR A 109 -12.60 11.30 -8.42
C THR A 109 -11.36 12.12 -8.08
N PRO A 110 -10.94 13.11 -8.91
CA PRO A 110 -9.81 13.99 -8.61
C PRO A 110 -9.91 14.68 -7.24
N SER A 111 -11.10 15.10 -6.85
CA SER A 111 -11.36 15.73 -5.55
C SER A 111 -11.11 14.77 -4.37
N TYR A 112 -11.58 13.53 -4.49
CA TYR A 112 -11.33 12.51 -3.48
C TYR A 112 -9.84 12.17 -3.39
N LEU A 113 -9.18 11.91 -4.53
CA LEU A 113 -7.74 11.61 -4.56
C LEU A 113 -6.93 12.75 -3.93
N SER A 114 -7.22 14.01 -4.26
CA SER A 114 -6.51 15.16 -3.69
C SER A 114 -6.61 15.21 -2.16
N SER A 115 -7.82 15.05 -1.62
CA SER A 115 -8.06 15.05 -0.17
C SER A 115 -7.44 13.84 0.51
N PHE A 116 -7.63 12.65 -0.07
CA PHE A 116 -7.07 11.38 0.40
C PHE A 116 -5.55 11.42 0.46
N PHE A 117 -4.91 11.84 -0.63
CA PHE A 117 -3.45 11.92 -0.74
C PHE A 117 -2.89 12.85 0.34
N LYS A 118 -3.42 14.07 0.44
CA LYS A 118 -2.97 15.03 1.46
C LYS A 118 -3.16 14.53 2.89
N SER A 119 -4.28 13.88 3.18
CA SER A 119 -4.57 13.36 4.53
C SER A 119 -3.64 12.23 4.94
N ASN A 120 -3.17 11.41 3.98
CA ASN A 120 -2.37 10.22 4.27
C ASN A 120 -0.86 10.42 4.08
N THR A 121 -0.43 11.41 3.27
CA THR A 121 1.00 11.71 3.04
C THR A 121 1.47 12.99 3.74
N GLY A 122 0.54 13.84 4.18
CA GLY A 122 0.83 15.14 4.80
C GLY A 122 1.03 16.27 3.79
N GLU A 123 1.19 15.98 2.49
CA GLU A 123 1.42 16.97 1.45
C GLU A 123 0.48 16.81 0.25
N THR A 124 0.44 17.83 -0.61
CA THR A 124 -0.40 17.76 -1.82
C THR A 124 0.25 16.85 -2.87
N PHE A 125 -0.57 16.22 -3.70
CA PHE A 125 -0.12 15.43 -4.85
C PHE A 125 0.92 16.17 -5.71
N LEU A 126 0.65 17.44 -6.03
CA LEU A 126 1.54 18.24 -6.87
C LEU A 126 2.90 18.48 -6.19
N ASN A 127 2.92 18.76 -4.89
CA ASN A 127 4.16 18.94 -4.15
C ASN A 127 4.97 17.63 -4.14
N TYR A 128 4.34 16.52 -3.82
CA TYR A 128 4.98 15.20 -3.81
C TYR A 128 5.60 14.87 -5.18
N LEU A 129 4.82 14.99 -6.26
CA LEU A 129 5.32 14.73 -7.62
C LEU A 129 6.47 15.67 -7.99
N THR A 130 6.38 16.95 -7.59
CA THR A 130 7.46 17.92 -7.82
C THR A 130 8.72 17.51 -7.07
N HIS A 131 8.62 17.18 -5.77
CA HIS A 131 9.76 16.71 -4.99
C HIS A 131 10.40 15.47 -5.59
N LEU A 132 9.60 14.47 -5.98
CA LEU A 132 10.08 13.24 -6.61
C LEU A 132 10.88 13.53 -7.90
N ARG A 133 10.35 14.40 -8.76
CA ARG A 133 11.02 14.83 -9.99
C ARG A 133 12.32 15.60 -9.70
N MET A 134 12.32 16.47 -8.68
CA MET A 134 13.52 17.23 -8.28
C MET A 134 14.60 16.32 -7.72
N GLU A 135 14.28 15.37 -6.87
CA GLU A 135 15.26 14.42 -6.35
C GLU A 135 15.91 13.60 -7.47
N LYS A 136 15.10 13.14 -8.45
CA LYS A 136 15.63 12.42 -9.60
C LYS A 136 16.49 13.31 -10.50
N ALA A 137 16.09 14.56 -10.69
CA ALA A 137 16.91 15.53 -11.44
C ALA A 137 18.24 15.79 -10.76
N LYS A 138 18.27 15.96 -9.43
CA LYS A 138 19.51 16.11 -8.64
C LYS A 138 20.43 14.89 -8.76
N GLU A 139 19.85 13.69 -8.72
CA GLU A 139 20.60 12.44 -8.94
C GLU A 139 21.27 12.44 -10.32
N LEU A 140 20.48 12.70 -11.40
CA LEU A 140 21.00 12.73 -12.76
C LEU A 140 22.08 13.80 -12.95
N MET A 141 21.93 15.00 -12.37
CA MET A 141 22.92 16.06 -12.43
C MET A 141 24.24 15.71 -11.75
N ARG A 142 24.21 14.86 -10.71
CA ARG A 142 25.43 14.39 -10.00
C ARG A 142 26.10 13.22 -10.72
N THR A 143 25.31 12.34 -11.33
CA THR A 143 25.80 11.05 -11.86
C THR A 143 26.05 11.06 -13.37
N THR A 144 25.55 12.08 -14.08
CA THR A 144 25.68 12.17 -15.55
C THR A 144 26.13 13.54 -16.00
N ASN A 145 26.63 13.60 -17.25
CA ASN A 145 26.95 14.87 -17.95
C ASN A 145 25.83 15.31 -18.90
N GLU A 146 24.62 14.78 -18.75
CA GLU A 146 23.48 15.11 -19.62
C GLU A 146 23.13 16.60 -19.54
N SER A 147 22.61 17.17 -20.63
CA SER A 147 22.18 18.57 -20.61
C SER A 147 20.99 18.79 -19.67
N ILE A 148 20.85 20.01 -19.15
CA ILE A 148 19.69 20.38 -18.31
C ILE A 148 18.38 20.16 -19.07
N ARG A 149 18.39 20.31 -20.40
CA ARG A 149 17.25 20.03 -21.26
C ARG A 149 16.89 18.55 -21.23
N ASP A 150 17.86 17.67 -21.47
CA ASP A 150 17.62 16.21 -21.48
C ASP A 150 17.15 15.70 -20.12
N ILE A 151 17.75 16.22 -19.04
CA ILE A 151 17.30 15.90 -17.68
C ILE A 151 15.86 16.36 -17.48
N SER A 152 15.49 17.58 -17.92
CA SER A 152 14.12 18.07 -17.77
C SER A 152 13.09 17.16 -18.45
N GLU A 153 13.40 16.66 -19.64
CA GLU A 153 12.55 15.71 -20.37
C GLU A 153 12.45 14.36 -19.63
N LYS A 154 13.57 13.84 -19.15
CA LYS A 154 13.63 12.56 -18.41
C LYS A 154 12.89 12.56 -17.08
N VAL A 155 12.76 13.72 -16.45
CA VAL A 155 12.02 13.85 -15.19
C VAL A 155 10.58 14.35 -15.37
N GLY A 156 10.05 14.32 -16.60
CA GLY A 156 8.65 14.56 -16.89
C GLY A 156 8.24 16.03 -17.02
N TYR A 157 9.14 16.91 -17.46
CA TYR A 157 8.79 18.29 -17.79
C TYR A 157 8.74 18.49 -19.30
N ALA A 158 7.65 19.09 -19.78
CA ALA A 158 7.47 19.41 -21.19
C ALA A 158 8.47 20.44 -21.74
N SER A 159 9.11 21.23 -20.87
CA SER A 159 10.14 22.21 -21.28
C SER A 159 11.18 22.46 -20.18
N ALA A 160 12.41 22.73 -20.61
CA ALA A 160 13.51 23.12 -19.73
C ALA A 160 13.21 24.40 -18.93
N ASN A 161 12.42 25.31 -19.48
CA ASN A 161 12.05 26.54 -18.79
C ASN A 161 11.12 26.29 -17.63
N THR A 162 10.10 25.42 -17.81
CA THR A 162 9.18 25.02 -16.74
C THR A 162 9.94 24.29 -15.64
N PHE A 163 10.83 23.36 -16.03
CA PHE A 163 11.70 22.65 -15.11
C PHE A 163 12.58 23.61 -14.29
N THR A 164 13.29 24.53 -14.95
CA THR A 164 14.19 25.48 -14.29
C THR A 164 13.46 26.35 -13.27
N ARG A 165 12.23 26.78 -13.58
CA ARG A 165 11.41 27.54 -12.63
C ARG A 165 10.98 26.67 -11.43
N ALA A 166 10.52 25.45 -11.68
CA ALA A 166 10.13 24.53 -10.63
C ALA A 166 11.34 24.21 -9.73
N PHE A 167 12.49 23.88 -10.31
CA PHE A 167 13.73 23.60 -9.60
C PHE A 167 14.17 24.78 -8.72
N LYS A 168 14.17 26.00 -9.28
CA LYS A 168 14.54 27.21 -8.52
C LYS A 168 13.57 27.49 -7.37
N ASN A 169 12.28 27.21 -7.56
CA ASN A 169 11.29 27.40 -6.51
C ASN A 169 11.47 26.38 -5.36
N THR A 170 11.91 25.17 -5.66
CA THR A 170 12.10 24.09 -4.67
C THR A 170 13.47 24.18 -4.00
N GLU A 171 14.54 24.35 -4.77
CA GLU A 171 15.93 24.27 -4.30
C GLU A 171 16.58 25.65 -4.05
N HIS A 172 15.88 26.76 -4.40
CA HIS A 172 16.33 28.16 -4.27
C HIS A 172 17.54 28.55 -5.13
N ILE A 173 18.07 27.62 -5.94
CA ILE A 173 19.15 27.83 -6.91
C ILE A 173 18.75 27.25 -8.26
N THR A 174 19.43 27.66 -9.34
CA THR A 174 19.17 27.10 -10.66
C THR A 174 19.79 25.72 -10.84
N PRO A 175 19.26 24.88 -11.77
CA PRO A 175 19.86 23.59 -12.08
C PRO A 175 21.34 23.64 -12.44
N SER A 176 21.77 24.68 -13.17
CA SER A 176 23.18 24.89 -13.54
C SER A 176 24.05 25.18 -12.32
N GLN A 177 23.61 26.09 -11.45
CA GLN A 177 24.28 26.35 -10.17
C GLN A 177 24.37 25.12 -9.28
N TYR A 178 23.30 24.32 -9.22
CA TYR A 178 23.30 23.06 -8.47
C TYR A 178 24.37 22.09 -9.01
N ARG A 179 24.45 21.93 -10.34
CA ARG A 179 25.46 21.07 -10.97
C ARG A 179 26.88 21.52 -10.66
N GLU A 180 27.18 22.82 -10.84
CA GLU A 180 28.49 23.39 -10.53
C GLU A 180 28.91 23.12 -9.08
N SER A 181 28.00 23.37 -8.14
CA SER A 181 28.27 23.15 -6.71
C SER A 181 28.45 21.66 -6.36
N SER A 182 27.75 20.76 -7.06
CA SER A 182 27.81 19.32 -6.78
C SER A 182 29.04 18.64 -7.42
N GLN A 183 29.60 19.20 -8.47
CA GLN A 183 30.81 18.71 -9.14
C GLN A 183 32.10 19.33 -8.59
N GLY A 184 32.00 20.52 -7.97
CA GLY A 184 33.16 21.21 -7.38
C GLY A 184 33.61 20.70 -6.00
N ASN A 185 32.89 19.79 -5.37
CA ASN A 185 33.23 19.20 -4.05
C ASN A 185 33.95 17.85 -4.17
N GLY A 186 34.50 17.51 -5.32
CA GLY A 186 35.18 16.23 -5.63
C GLY A 186 36.72 16.34 -5.78
N GLU A 187 37.35 17.43 -5.29
CA GLU A 187 38.81 17.54 -5.19
C GLU A 187 39.30 17.46 -3.74
#